data_8f8f618e32beb0c5ad1a9f173e60eeb5
#
_entry.id   8f8f618e32beb0c5ad1a9f173e60eeb5
#
_cell.length_a   1.000
_cell.length_b   1.000
_cell.length_c   1.000
_cell.angle_alpha   90.00
_cell.angle_beta   90.00
_cell.angle_gamma   90.00
#
_symmetry.space_group_name_H-M   'P 1'
#
loop_
_entity.id
_entity.type
_entity.pdbx_description
1 polymer ?
#
loop_
_entity_poly.entity_id
_entity_poly.type
_entity_poly.pdbx_seq_one_letter_code
_entity_poly.pdbx_strand_id
1 'polypeptide(L)'
;MKTLSPNHWISRECPCILYFYQHIQNFINENSVSLIDECQTKYGNANAWRYCTKVFDMLTVAALIDEQILCVHGGLSPDIKTLDQIRTIERNQEIPHKGAFCDLVWSDPEDVDTWAISPRGAGWLFGAKVTNEVKPTFL
;
A
#
# COMPACT_ATOMS: atom_id res chain seq x y z
N MET A 1 11.77 -5.54 10.77
CA MET A 1 11.77 -6.12 9.43
C MET A 1 11.61 -7.61 9.56
N LYS A 2 10.42 -8.17 9.34
CA LYS A 2 10.25 -9.63 9.26
C LYS A 2 10.52 -10.01 7.80
N THR A 3 11.68 -10.60 7.54
CA THR A 3 11.98 -11.23 6.26
C THR A 3 11.05 -12.43 6.11
N LEU A 4 10.12 -12.34 5.19
CA LEU A 4 9.30 -13.47 4.79
C LEU A 4 10.20 -14.49 4.09
N SER A 5 9.94 -15.79 4.32
CA SER A 5 10.73 -16.93 3.83
C SER A 5 10.94 -16.90 2.29
N PRO A 6 11.96 -17.58 1.73
CA PRO A 6 12.38 -17.46 0.33
C PRO A 6 11.35 -17.88 -0.73
N ASN A 7 10.16 -18.27 -0.33
CA ASN A 7 9.05 -18.64 -1.22
C ASN A 7 8.00 -17.54 -1.39
N HIS A 8 8.24 -16.32 -0.93
CA HIS A 8 7.27 -15.25 -1.01
C HIS A 8 7.45 -14.42 -2.28
N TRP A 9 6.47 -14.51 -3.15
CA TRP A 9 6.35 -13.74 -4.39
C TRP A 9 5.80 -12.32 -4.18
N ILE A 10 5.40 -11.96 -2.95
CA ILE A 10 5.02 -10.60 -2.59
C ILE A 10 6.21 -9.92 -1.93
N SER A 11 6.74 -8.89 -2.55
CA SER A 11 7.81 -8.08 -1.98
C SER A 11 7.28 -6.74 -1.50
N ARG A 12 7.52 -6.44 -0.22
CA ARG A 12 7.34 -5.11 0.39
C ARG A 12 8.58 -4.23 0.21
N GLU A 13 9.61 -4.75 -0.41
CA GLU A 13 10.92 -4.11 -0.55
C GLU A 13 11.16 -3.53 -1.95
N CYS A 14 10.11 -3.20 -2.70
CA CYS A 14 10.29 -2.44 -3.94
C CYS A 14 10.68 -0.99 -3.58
N PRO A 15 11.98 -0.61 -3.70
CA PRO A 15 12.55 0.48 -2.91
C PRO A 15 12.08 1.88 -3.31
N CYS A 16 11.58 2.07 -4.52
CA CYS A 16 11.48 3.42 -5.07
C CYS A 16 10.13 4.09 -4.87
N ILE A 17 9.03 3.36 -4.93
CA ILE A 17 7.67 3.94 -4.94
C ILE A 17 7.00 3.76 -3.58
N LEU A 18 7.23 2.62 -2.94
CA LEU A 18 6.62 2.25 -1.67
C LEU A 18 7.25 2.99 -0.49
N TYR A 19 8.57 3.20 -0.53
CA TYR A 19 9.28 3.97 0.50
C TYR A 19 8.80 5.42 0.57
N PHE A 20 8.48 6.00 -0.58
CA PHE A 20 8.00 7.38 -0.66
C PHE A 20 6.58 7.51 -0.09
N TYR A 21 5.69 6.55 -0.38
CA TYR A 21 4.33 6.51 0.16
C TYR A 21 4.34 6.29 1.68
N GLN A 22 5.14 5.37 2.16
CA GLN A 22 5.28 5.07 3.58
C GLN A 22 5.90 6.23 4.35
N HIS A 23 6.89 6.91 3.76
CA HIS A 23 7.54 8.05 4.39
C HIS A 23 6.58 9.23 4.56
N ILE A 24 5.70 9.43 3.59
CA ILE A 24 4.68 10.48 3.65
C ILE A 24 3.58 10.12 4.64
N GLN A 25 3.10 8.90 4.63
CA GLN A 25 2.08 8.43 5.58
C GLN A 25 2.62 8.44 7.02
N ASN A 26 3.85 7.99 7.24
CA ASN A 26 4.48 8.04 8.55
C ASN A 26 4.75 9.47 9.00
N PHE A 27 5.16 10.35 8.09
CA PHE A 27 5.37 11.76 8.38
C PHE A 27 4.07 12.47 8.80
N ILE A 28 2.95 12.09 8.20
CA ILE A 28 1.61 12.60 8.57
C ILE A 28 1.17 12.06 9.94
N ASN A 29 1.50 10.81 10.28
CA ASN A 29 0.98 10.12 11.47
C ASN A 29 1.86 10.24 12.72
N GLU A 30 3.18 10.35 12.59
CA GLU A 30 4.12 10.32 13.73
C GLU A 30 4.43 11.69 14.33
N ASN A 31 4.28 12.72 13.55
CA ASN A 31 4.52 14.08 14.04
C ASN A 31 3.23 14.87 13.93
N SER A 32 2.51 15.12 14.93
CA SER A 32 1.27 15.93 15.00
C SER A 32 1.26 17.24 14.15
N VAL A 33 2.21 17.41 13.26
CA VAL A 33 2.36 18.48 12.27
C VAL A 33 2.12 17.87 10.90
N SER A 34 1.03 18.23 10.25
CA SER A 34 0.70 17.75 8.91
C SER A 34 1.68 18.33 7.86
N LEU A 35 1.86 17.62 6.74
CA LEU A 35 2.68 18.13 5.62
C LEU A 35 2.20 19.52 5.16
N ILE A 36 0.91 19.82 5.27
CA ILE A 36 0.36 21.14 4.95
C ILE A 36 0.87 22.20 5.92
N ASP A 37 0.95 21.89 7.22
CA ASP A 37 1.41 22.84 8.24
C ASP A 37 2.92 23.11 8.08
N GLU A 38 3.68 22.08 7.73
CA GLU A 38 5.11 22.25 7.44
C GLU A 38 5.33 23.08 6.18
N CYS A 39 4.58 22.84 5.10
CA CYS A 39 4.62 23.69 3.92
C CYS A 39 4.23 25.14 4.22
N GLN A 40 3.20 25.34 5.04
CA GLN A 40 2.77 26.66 5.47
C GLN A 40 3.86 27.38 6.26
N THR A 41 4.54 26.67 7.15
CA THR A 41 5.62 27.23 7.99
C THR A 41 6.86 27.57 7.16
N LYS A 42 7.27 26.69 6.23
CA LYS A 42 8.48 26.87 5.43
C LYS A 42 8.31 27.86 4.28
N TYR A 43 7.15 27.86 3.63
CA TYR A 43 6.94 28.60 2.37
C TYR A 43 5.89 29.70 2.50
N GLY A 44 5.26 29.85 3.68
CA GLY A 44 4.21 30.86 3.92
C GLY A 44 2.87 30.56 3.23
N ASN A 45 2.75 29.41 2.57
CA ASN A 45 1.52 29.00 1.89
C ASN A 45 1.49 27.47 1.66
N ALA A 46 0.31 26.94 1.32
CA ALA A 46 0.07 25.50 1.10
C ALA A 46 0.30 25.05 -0.36
N ASN A 47 0.90 25.87 -1.23
CA ASN A 47 1.04 25.51 -2.66
C ASN A 47 1.94 24.30 -2.87
N ALA A 48 3.05 24.20 -2.14
CA ALA A 48 3.96 23.05 -2.22
C ALA A 48 3.23 21.75 -1.86
N TRP A 49 2.42 21.75 -0.80
CA TRP A 49 1.56 20.61 -0.44
C TRP A 49 0.60 20.23 -1.57
N ARG A 50 -0.07 21.21 -2.20
CA ARG A 50 -1.00 20.94 -3.33
C ARG A 50 -0.30 20.32 -4.54
N TYR A 51 0.93 20.71 -4.83
CA TYR A 51 1.70 20.12 -5.91
C TYR A 51 2.13 18.68 -5.56
N CYS A 52 2.59 18.46 -4.34
CA CYS A 52 2.96 17.13 -3.86
C CYS A 52 1.78 16.15 -3.89
N THR A 53 0.61 16.53 -3.38
CA THR A 53 -0.57 15.67 -3.37
C THR A 53 -1.02 15.27 -4.77
N LYS A 54 -0.96 16.17 -5.75
CA LYS A 54 -1.23 15.83 -7.16
C LYS A 54 -0.25 14.80 -7.73
N VAL A 55 1.01 14.84 -7.30
CA VAL A 55 1.99 13.80 -7.69
C VAL A 55 1.66 12.49 -7.01
N PHE A 56 1.25 12.50 -5.74
CA PHE A 56 0.90 11.29 -5.00
C PHE A 56 -0.28 10.55 -5.62
N ASP A 57 -1.31 11.25 -6.05
CA ASP A 57 -2.46 10.67 -6.74
C ASP A 57 -2.08 9.94 -8.04
N MET A 58 -0.92 10.25 -8.61
CA MET A 58 -0.41 9.63 -9.83
C MET A 58 0.59 8.49 -9.57
N LEU A 59 0.96 8.22 -8.31
CA LEU A 59 1.91 7.16 -7.98
C LEU A 59 1.30 5.77 -8.21
N THR A 60 2.18 4.82 -8.53
CA THR A 60 1.80 3.43 -8.77
C THR A 60 1.39 2.74 -7.48
N VAL A 61 0.24 2.07 -7.46
CA VAL A 61 -0.28 1.33 -6.29
C VAL A 61 0.37 -0.04 -6.16
N ALA A 62 0.68 -0.69 -7.28
CA ALA A 62 1.32 -1.99 -7.33
C ALA A 62 2.26 -2.09 -8.52
N ALA A 63 3.26 -2.95 -8.45
CA ALA A 63 4.14 -3.29 -9.57
C ALA A 63 4.32 -4.81 -9.66
N LEU A 64 4.37 -5.32 -10.89
CA LEU A 64 4.68 -6.70 -11.19
C LEU A 64 6.02 -6.78 -11.90
N ILE A 65 6.97 -7.51 -11.33
CA ILE A 65 8.33 -7.68 -11.86
C ILE A 65 8.45 -9.06 -12.47
N ASP A 66 8.81 -9.13 -13.75
CA ASP A 66 9.06 -10.35 -14.54
C ASP A 66 7.92 -11.37 -14.44
N GLU A 67 6.69 -10.91 -14.25
CA GLU A 67 5.51 -11.77 -14.03
C GLU A 67 5.67 -12.78 -12.86
N GLN A 68 6.58 -12.51 -11.93
CA GLN A 68 6.93 -13.41 -10.83
C GLN A 68 6.84 -12.78 -9.45
N ILE A 69 7.00 -11.46 -9.35
CA ILE A 69 7.03 -10.75 -8.07
C ILE A 69 6.02 -9.64 -8.08
N LEU A 70 5.00 -9.74 -7.24
CA LEU A 70 4.07 -8.65 -7.00
C LEU A 70 4.58 -7.75 -5.87
N CYS A 71 4.75 -6.48 -6.15
CA CYS A 71 5.14 -5.45 -5.18
C CYS A 71 3.92 -4.61 -4.82
N VAL A 72 3.61 -4.54 -3.54
CA VAL A 72 2.55 -3.70 -2.98
C VAL A 72 3.03 -3.06 -1.69
N HIS A 73 2.43 -1.95 -1.27
CA HIS A 73 2.82 -1.25 -0.04
C HIS A 73 2.41 -2.02 1.22
N GLY A 74 1.13 -2.36 1.34
CA GLY A 74 0.57 -3.12 2.46
C GLY A 74 0.58 -4.62 2.17
N GLY A 75 -0.41 -5.09 1.45
CA GLY A 75 -0.56 -6.51 1.18
C GLY A 75 -1.73 -6.82 0.24
N LEU A 76 -2.29 -8.01 0.42
CA LEU A 76 -3.40 -8.50 -0.39
C LEU A 76 -4.74 -7.95 0.07
N SER A 77 -5.74 -8.08 -0.81
CA SER A 77 -7.14 -7.76 -0.52
C SER A 77 -8.02 -8.99 -0.74
N PRO A 78 -9.01 -9.25 0.11
CA PRO A 78 -10.01 -10.30 -0.13
C PRO A 78 -10.89 -10.00 -1.35
N ASP A 79 -10.99 -8.74 -1.76
CA ASP A 79 -11.79 -8.29 -2.90
C ASP A 79 -11.06 -8.43 -4.25
N ILE A 80 -9.74 -8.60 -4.23
CA ILE A 80 -8.92 -8.71 -5.44
C ILE A 80 -8.55 -10.17 -5.68
N LYS A 81 -9.02 -10.70 -6.82
CA LYS A 81 -8.75 -12.07 -7.26
C LYS A 81 -7.84 -12.14 -8.48
N THR A 82 -7.71 -11.07 -9.26
CA THR A 82 -6.91 -11.02 -10.48
C THR A 82 -6.11 -9.72 -10.58
N LEU A 83 -5.00 -9.75 -11.32
CA LEU A 83 -4.20 -8.55 -11.61
C LEU A 83 -4.99 -7.48 -12.36
N ASP A 84 -5.92 -7.89 -13.21
CA ASP A 84 -6.75 -6.93 -13.96
C ASP A 84 -7.62 -6.09 -13.03
N GLN A 85 -8.06 -6.64 -11.90
CA GLN A 85 -8.77 -5.85 -10.89
C GLN A 85 -7.88 -4.77 -10.27
N ILE A 86 -6.58 -5.04 -10.09
CA ILE A 86 -5.62 -4.02 -9.64
C ILE A 86 -5.44 -2.93 -10.69
N ARG A 87 -5.38 -3.31 -11.98
CA ARG A 87 -5.22 -2.36 -13.10
C ARG A 87 -6.40 -1.42 -13.27
N THR A 88 -7.59 -1.84 -12.86
CA THR A 88 -8.83 -1.06 -12.98
C THR A 88 -9.11 -0.16 -11.77
N ILE A 89 -8.27 -0.21 -10.73
CA ILE A 89 -8.43 0.66 -9.56
C ILE A 89 -8.28 2.14 -9.98
N GLU A 90 -9.31 2.95 -9.67
CA GLU A 90 -9.21 4.39 -9.78
C GLU A 90 -8.25 4.91 -8.71
N ARG A 91 -7.06 5.37 -9.13
CA ARG A 91 -6.00 5.79 -8.22
C ARG A 91 -5.87 7.29 -8.06
N ASN A 92 -6.50 8.07 -8.95
CA ASN A 92 -6.48 9.53 -8.90
C ASN A 92 -7.44 10.06 -7.84
N GLN A 93 -7.24 9.63 -6.61
CA GLN A 93 -8.04 9.98 -5.45
C GLN A 93 -7.24 9.79 -4.16
N GLU A 94 -7.69 10.37 -3.08
CA GLU A 94 -7.22 10.02 -1.73
C GLU A 94 -7.52 8.55 -1.43
N ILE A 95 -6.63 7.87 -0.70
CA ILE A 95 -6.82 6.46 -0.34
C ILE A 95 -8.11 6.32 0.46
N PRO A 96 -9.09 5.56 -0.01
CA PRO A 96 -10.34 5.37 0.71
C PRO A 96 -10.10 4.61 2.02
N HIS A 97 -11.02 4.76 2.98
CA HIS A 97 -10.91 4.09 4.28
C HIS A 97 -11.22 2.60 4.24
N LYS A 98 -11.75 2.07 3.13
CA LYS A 98 -12.12 0.67 2.94
C LYS A 98 -12.03 0.28 1.47
N GLY A 99 -11.99 -1.03 1.21
CA GLY A 99 -12.01 -1.63 -0.12
C GLY A 99 -10.63 -1.92 -0.68
N ALA A 100 -10.60 -2.43 -1.89
CA ALA A 100 -9.41 -2.98 -2.53
C ALA A 100 -8.19 -2.06 -2.53
N PHE A 101 -8.37 -0.78 -2.81
CA PHE A 101 -7.27 0.19 -2.79
C PHE A 101 -6.72 0.40 -1.39
N CYS A 102 -7.59 0.54 -0.39
CA CYS A 102 -7.20 0.62 1.01
C CYS A 102 -6.41 -0.62 1.44
N ASP A 103 -6.88 -1.80 1.06
CA ASP A 103 -6.26 -3.07 1.46
C ASP A 103 -4.85 -3.23 0.87
N LEU A 104 -4.65 -2.88 -0.40
CA LEU A 104 -3.31 -2.90 -1.02
C LEU A 104 -2.29 -2.01 -0.29
N VAL A 105 -2.76 -0.98 0.41
CA VAL A 105 -1.92 -0.03 1.15
C VAL A 105 -1.77 -0.42 2.62
N TRP A 106 -2.81 -0.96 3.25
CA TRP A 106 -2.89 -1.13 4.71
C TRP A 106 -2.85 -2.58 5.20
N SER A 107 -3.06 -3.59 4.33
CA SER A 107 -3.02 -5.00 4.74
C SER A 107 -1.62 -5.44 5.14
N ASP A 108 -1.54 -6.35 6.11
CA ASP A 108 -0.28 -6.90 6.62
C ASP A 108 -0.25 -8.43 6.53
N PRO A 109 0.87 -9.05 6.10
CA PRO A 109 1.08 -10.47 6.27
C PRO A 109 1.33 -10.78 7.75
N GLU A 110 0.61 -11.75 8.30
CA GLU A 110 0.72 -12.16 9.70
C GLU A 110 0.53 -13.68 9.81
N ASP A 111 0.89 -14.25 10.97
CA ASP A 111 0.70 -15.67 11.25
C ASP A 111 -0.76 -15.94 11.67
N VAL A 112 -1.63 -15.95 10.65
CA VAL A 112 -3.06 -16.24 10.77
C VAL A 112 -3.44 -17.32 9.75
N ASP A 113 -4.47 -18.12 10.03
CA ASP A 113 -4.88 -19.20 9.12
C ASP A 113 -5.36 -18.67 7.77
N THR A 114 -6.19 -17.65 7.80
CA THR A 114 -6.78 -17.03 6.60
C THR A 114 -6.77 -15.52 6.70
N TRP A 115 -7.93 -14.88 6.52
CA TRP A 115 -8.11 -13.45 6.68
C TRP A 115 -8.53 -13.09 8.10
N ALA A 116 -7.94 -12.04 8.67
CA ALA A 116 -8.37 -11.45 9.92
C ALA A 116 -8.43 -9.93 9.81
N ILE A 117 -9.23 -9.30 10.67
CA ILE A 117 -9.35 -7.84 10.69
C ILE A 117 -8.07 -7.23 11.24
N SER A 118 -7.53 -6.23 10.54
CA SER A 118 -6.36 -5.49 11.01
C SER A 118 -6.70 -4.65 12.24
N PRO A 119 -5.89 -4.72 13.30
CA PRO A 119 -6.07 -3.88 14.48
C PRO A 119 -5.82 -2.38 14.21
N ARG A 120 -5.27 -2.04 13.04
CA ARG A 120 -5.07 -0.65 12.62
C ARG A 120 -6.35 0.06 12.20
N GLY A 121 -7.49 -0.66 12.08
CA GLY A 121 -8.76 -0.11 11.60
C GLY A 121 -8.86 0.02 10.08
N ALA A 122 -7.83 -0.36 9.34
CA ALA A 122 -7.78 -0.37 7.87
C ALA A 122 -6.99 -1.58 7.38
N GLY A 123 -7.37 -2.12 6.20
CA GLY A 123 -6.76 -3.32 5.63
C GLY A 123 -7.07 -4.61 6.39
N TRP A 124 -6.38 -5.68 6.04
CA TRP A 124 -6.56 -7.03 6.56
C TRP A 124 -5.24 -7.63 7.00
N LEU A 125 -5.29 -8.56 7.95
CA LEU A 125 -4.22 -9.50 8.18
C LEU A 125 -4.45 -10.74 7.30
N PHE A 126 -3.40 -11.29 6.69
CA PHE A 126 -3.50 -12.47 5.83
C PHE A 126 -2.32 -13.42 6.03
N GLY A 127 -2.62 -14.71 6.03
CA GLY A 127 -1.64 -15.76 6.27
C GLY A 127 -1.08 -16.39 4.99
N ALA A 128 -0.14 -17.33 5.19
CA ALA A 128 0.52 -18.06 4.10
C ALA A 128 -0.47 -18.84 3.21
N LYS A 129 -1.57 -19.35 3.77
CA LYS A 129 -2.60 -20.05 3.01
C LYS A 129 -3.22 -19.14 1.96
N VAL A 130 -3.65 -17.95 2.35
CA VAL A 130 -4.19 -16.93 1.42
C VAL A 130 -3.17 -16.60 0.33
N THR A 131 -1.92 -16.37 0.71
CA THR A 131 -0.84 -16.06 -0.24
C THR A 131 -0.67 -17.16 -1.29
N ASN A 132 -0.72 -18.42 -0.89
CA ASN A 132 -0.59 -19.57 -1.80
C ASN A 132 -1.82 -19.76 -2.69
N GLU A 133 -3.02 -19.43 -2.22
CA GLU A 133 -4.26 -19.48 -3.01
C GLU A 133 -4.31 -18.40 -4.08
N VAL A 134 -3.82 -17.22 -3.78
CA VAL A 134 -3.85 -16.06 -4.68
C VAL A 134 -2.74 -16.10 -5.73
N LYS A 135 -1.57 -16.64 -5.38
CA LYS A 135 -0.40 -16.71 -6.26
C LYS A 135 -0.67 -17.26 -7.67
N PRO A 136 -1.34 -18.42 -7.86
CA PRO A 136 -1.57 -18.99 -9.19
C PRO A 136 -2.50 -18.13 -10.08
N THR A 137 -3.25 -17.22 -9.47
CA THR A 137 -4.19 -16.35 -10.20
C THR A 137 -3.52 -15.05 -10.67
N PHE A 138 -2.42 -14.66 -10.00
CA PHE A 138 -1.66 -13.46 -10.32
C PHE A 138 -0.43 -13.75 -11.20
N LEU A 139 0.03 -14.96 -11.25
CA LEU A 139 1.20 -15.42 -11.98
C LEU A 139 0.84 -16.61 -12.88
#